data_398089efe0ada352667f64b3cf109ce0
#
_entry.id   398089efe0ada352667f64b3cf109ce0
#
_cell.length_a   1.000
_cell.length_b   1.000
_cell.length_c   1.000
_cell.angle_alpha   90.00
_cell.angle_beta   90.00
_cell.angle_gamma   90.00
#
_symmetry.space_group_name_H-M   'P 1'
#
loop_
_entity.id
_entity.type
_entity.pdbx_description
1 polymer ?
#
loop_
_entity_poly.entity_id
_entity_poly.type
_entity_poly.pdbx_seq_one_letter_code
_entity_poly.pdbx_strand_id
1 'polypeptide(L)'
;MEIVAEGLGFPEGPVAMPNGDVVTVDVRGGRIMRTDANGTSQTLAVPGGGPNGAALGPDGALYVVNNGGFPWSVRNGITVPIDESGCSKPEGFTGGWVDRIDATTGAITRLFDGFDGQPFLGPNDIVFDK
;
A
#
# COMPACT_ATOMS: atom_id res chain seq x y z
N MET A 1 -19.88 6.11 14.47
CA MET A 1 -18.75 5.82 13.56
C MET A 1 -18.92 6.73 12.37
N GLU A 2 -17.91 7.48 12.00
CA GLU A 2 -17.92 8.37 10.84
C GLU A 2 -17.08 7.73 9.73
N ILE A 3 -17.57 7.76 8.48
CA ILE A 3 -16.85 7.29 7.31
C ILE A 3 -16.07 8.47 6.78
N VAL A 4 -14.72 8.35 6.75
CA VAL A 4 -13.82 9.43 6.32
C VAL A 4 -13.38 9.30 4.85
N ALA A 5 -13.50 8.12 4.25
CA ALA A 5 -13.21 7.89 2.82
C ALA A 5 -14.01 6.71 2.29
N GLU A 6 -14.36 6.76 1.00
CA GLU A 6 -15.03 5.69 0.27
C GLU A 6 -14.35 5.43 -1.09
N GLY A 7 -14.72 4.35 -1.77
CA GLY A 7 -14.23 4.03 -3.12
C GLY A 7 -12.81 3.47 -3.17
N LEU A 8 -12.28 3.02 -2.03
CA LEU A 8 -11.02 2.29 -1.97
C LEU A 8 -11.25 0.81 -2.29
N GLY A 9 -10.34 0.21 -3.04
CA GLY A 9 -10.48 -1.17 -3.50
C GLY A 9 -10.19 -2.20 -2.40
N PHE A 10 -9.14 -1.96 -1.62
CA PHE A 10 -8.75 -2.76 -0.45
C PHE A 10 -7.81 -1.92 0.42
N PRO A 11 -8.36 -1.04 1.29
CA PRO A 11 -7.55 -0.13 2.10
C PRO A 11 -6.85 -0.84 3.24
N GLU A 12 -5.56 -0.52 3.41
CA GLU A 12 -4.68 -1.01 4.47
C GLU A 12 -3.73 0.09 4.96
N GLY A 13 -2.90 -0.19 5.94
CA GLY A 13 -1.80 0.62 6.43
C GLY A 13 -2.14 2.10 6.67
N PRO A 14 -3.16 2.44 7.47
CA PRO A 14 -3.52 3.83 7.69
C PRO A 14 -2.45 4.55 8.50
N VAL A 15 -2.04 5.73 8.02
CA VAL A 15 -1.07 6.62 8.67
C VAL A 15 -1.73 7.96 8.97
N ALA A 16 -1.80 8.33 10.26
CA ALA A 16 -2.22 9.66 10.66
C ALA A 16 -1.07 10.66 10.42
N MET A 17 -1.33 11.67 9.60
CA MET A 17 -0.35 12.71 9.28
C MET A 17 -0.42 13.86 10.30
N PRO A 18 0.71 14.55 10.55
CA PRO A 18 0.75 15.65 11.54
C PRO A 18 -0.23 16.80 11.26
N ASN A 19 -0.64 16.98 10.00
CA ASN A 19 -1.60 18.00 9.58
C ASN A 19 -3.06 17.57 9.69
N GLY A 20 -3.34 16.37 10.19
CA GLY A 20 -4.68 15.81 10.34
C GLY A 20 -5.19 15.00 9.14
N ASP A 21 -4.43 14.93 8.05
CA ASP A 21 -4.75 14.04 6.93
C ASP A 21 -4.54 12.57 7.33
N VAL A 22 -5.17 11.68 6.59
CA VAL A 22 -4.94 10.24 6.69
C VAL A 22 -4.39 9.74 5.35
N VAL A 23 -3.26 9.05 5.40
CA VAL A 23 -2.76 8.30 4.24
C VAL A 23 -3.15 6.84 4.41
N THR A 24 -3.62 6.22 3.34
CA THR A 24 -3.91 4.78 3.29
C THR A 24 -3.31 4.18 2.03
N VAL A 25 -2.92 2.93 2.10
CA VAL A 25 -2.61 2.17 0.89
C VAL A 25 -3.90 1.55 0.34
N ASP A 26 -4.08 1.56 -0.97
CA ASP A 26 -5.13 0.82 -1.66
C ASP A 26 -4.46 -0.36 -2.37
N VAL A 27 -4.45 -1.51 -1.69
CA VAL A 27 -3.74 -2.72 -2.15
C VAL A 27 -4.19 -3.15 -3.54
N ARG A 28 -5.51 -3.17 -3.76
CA ARG A 28 -6.08 -3.57 -5.05
C ARG A 28 -5.85 -2.51 -6.13
N GLY A 29 -5.88 -1.24 -5.75
CA GLY A 29 -5.64 -0.12 -6.67
C GLY A 29 -4.16 0.08 -7.00
N GLY A 30 -3.24 -0.56 -6.28
CA GLY A 30 -1.79 -0.36 -6.45
C GLY A 30 -1.35 1.08 -6.18
N ARG A 31 -2.02 1.78 -5.28
CA ARG A 31 -1.86 3.23 -5.08
C ARG A 31 -1.87 3.63 -3.61
N ILE A 32 -1.33 4.80 -3.34
CA ILE A 32 -1.36 5.47 -2.05
C ILE A 32 -2.37 6.60 -2.12
N MET A 33 -3.30 6.60 -1.20
CA MET A 33 -4.37 7.61 -1.10
C MET A 33 -4.10 8.55 0.06
N ARG A 34 -4.42 9.82 -0.12
CA ARG A 34 -4.41 10.81 0.95
C ARG A 34 -5.81 11.41 1.06
N THR A 35 -6.37 11.36 2.26
CA THR A 35 -7.68 11.92 2.60
C THR A 35 -7.48 13.08 3.57
N ASP A 36 -7.96 14.27 3.21
CA ASP A 36 -7.91 15.45 4.06
C ASP A 36 -8.97 15.42 5.19
N ALA A 37 -8.89 16.39 6.09
CA ALA A 37 -9.82 16.51 7.22
C ALA A 37 -11.29 16.75 6.80
N ASN A 38 -11.54 17.10 5.53
CA ASN A 38 -12.90 17.27 4.98
C ASN A 38 -13.41 16.01 4.30
N GLY A 39 -12.63 14.92 4.30
CA GLY A 39 -12.97 13.66 3.66
C GLY A 39 -12.68 13.62 2.15
N THR A 40 -11.96 14.63 1.62
CA THR A 40 -11.57 14.64 0.20
C THR A 40 -10.36 13.74 -0.02
N SER A 41 -10.54 12.69 -0.81
CA SER A 41 -9.48 11.72 -1.12
C SER A 41 -8.86 11.99 -2.49
N GLN A 42 -7.54 11.90 -2.55
CA GLN A 42 -6.77 12.00 -3.79
C GLN A 42 -5.65 10.96 -3.83
N THR A 43 -5.25 10.57 -5.03
CA THR A 43 -4.08 9.70 -5.21
C THR A 43 -2.81 10.51 -4.98
N LEU A 44 -2.00 10.10 -4.01
CA LEU A 44 -0.68 10.69 -3.72
C LEU A 44 0.39 10.06 -4.61
N ALA A 45 0.38 8.72 -4.76
CA ALA A 45 1.40 8.00 -5.53
C ALA A 45 0.83 6.70 -6.09
N VAL A 46 1.47 6.16 -7.14
CA VAL A 46 1.08 4.90 -7.79
C VAL A 46 2.31 3.98 -7.89
N PRO A 47 2.71 3.30 -6.80
CA PRO A 47 3.83 2.37 -6.82
C PRO A 47 3.57 1.09 -7.63
N GLY A 48 2.31 0.80 -7.94
CA GLY A 48 1.91 -0.47 -8.54
C GLY A 48 1.94 -1.63 -7.55
N GLY A 49 1.86 -2.88 -8.05
CA GLY A 49 1.83 -4.09 -7.22
C GLY A 49 0.70 -4.09 -6.22
N GLY A 50 1.01 -4.42 -4.97
CA GLY A 50 0.10 -4.39 -3.83
C GLY A 50 0.75 -3.67 -2.65
N PRO A 51 0.72 -2.32 -2.59
CA PRO A 51 1.15 -1.61 -1.39
C PRO A 51 0.28 -2.07 -0.22
N ASN A 52 0.89 -2.48 0.88
CA ASN A 52 0.18 -3.15 1.97
C ASN A 52 0.31 -2.39 3.30
N GLY A 53 1.51 -2.26 3.86
CA GLY A 53 1.74 -1.47 5.04
C GLY A 53 2.44 -0.15 4.74
N ALA A 54 2.20 0.86 5.56
CA ALA A 54 2.84 2.16 5.46
C ALA A 54 3.18 2.73 6.84
N ALA A 55 4.29 3.45 6.93
CA ALA A 55 4.67 4.21 8.11
C ALA A 55 5.28 5.56 7.74
N LEU A 56 5.08 6.57 8.59
CA LEU A 56 5.75 7.84 8.47
C LEU A 56 7.14 7.74 9.09
N GLY A 57 8.17 7.95 8.28
CA GLY A 57 9.55 7.92 8.72
C GLY A 57 9.97 9.20 9.45
N PRO A 58 11.13 9.15 10.14
CA PRO A 58 11.66 10.31 10.90
C PRO A 58 12.05 11.50 9.99
N ASP A 59 12.24 11.25 8.71
CA ASP A 59 12.51 12.28 7.68
C ASP A 59 11.23 12.88 7.07
N GLY A 60 10.04 12.50 7.57
CA GLY A 60 8.75 12.97 7.08
C GLY A 60 8.28 12.32 5.78
N ALA A 61 9.00 11.37 5.23
CA ALA A 61 8.55 10.58 4.09
C ALA A 61 7.72 9.37 4.54
N LEU A 62 6.90 8.84 3.63
CA LEU A 62 6.20 7.58 3.82
C LEU A 62 7.10 6.42 3.37
N TYR A 63 7.16 5.39 4.18
CA TYR A 63 7.79 4.13 3.82
C TYR A 63 6.71 3.08 3.66
N VAL A 64 6.67 2.48 2.48
CA VAL A 64 5.59 1.59 2.07
C VAL A 64 6.18 0.23 1.71
N VAL A 65 5.70 -0.81 2.35
CA VAL A 65 5.98 -2.18 1.91
C VAL A 65 4.96 -2.59 0.87
N ASN A 66 5.44 -3.26 -0.16
CA ASN A 66 4.64 -3.73 -1.28
C ASN A 66 4.78 -5.24 -1.40
N ASN A 67 3.69 -5.96 -1.35
CA ASN A 67 3.69 -7.43 -1.40
C ASN A 67 3.84 -8.01 -2.81
N GLY A 68 3.98 -7.15 -3.84
CA GLY A 68 4.08 -7.55 -5.24
C GLY A 68 2.73 -7.69 -5.95
N GLY A 69 1.63 -7.56 -5.23
CA GLY A 69 0.27 -7.65 -5.74
C GLY A 69 -0.40 -9.00 -5.53
N PHE A 70 -1.70 -9.00 -5.79
CA PHE A 70 -2.54 -10.19 -5.77
C PHE A 70 -3.35 -10.30 -7.05
N PRO A 71 -3.67 -11.51 -7.53
CA PRO A 71 -4.80 -11.69 -8.42
C PRO A 71 -6.10 -11.48 -7.63
N TRP A 72 -7.10 -10.90 -8.26
CA TRP A 72 -8.36 -10.56 -7.61
C TRP A 72 -9.52 -11.28 -8.26
N SER A 73 -10.38 -11.90 -7.45
CA SER A 73 -11.63 -12.47 -7.90
C SER A 73 -12.81 -12.03 -7.03
N VAL A 74 -14.03 -12.25 -7.49
CA VAL A 74 -15.24 -11.96 -6.72
C VAL A 74 -15.92 -13.28 -6.36
N ARG A 75 -16.07 -13.55 -5.07
CA ARG A 75 -16.74 -14.74 -4.54
C ARG A 75 -17.90 -14.31 -3.65
N ASN A 76 -19.10 -14.71 -4.03
CA ASN A 76 -20.32 -14.34 -3.29
C ASN A 76 -20.48 -12.82 -3.07
N GLY A 77 -20.11 -12.01 -4.06
CA GLY A 77 -20.17 -10.55 -3.99
C GLY A 77 -19.01 -9.90 -3.21
N ILE A 78 -18.06 -10.68 -2.69
CA ILE A 78 -16.89 -10.20 -1.94
C ILE A 78 -15.66 -10.30 -2.83
N THR A 79 -14.89 -9.21 -2.94
CA THR A 79 -13.59 -9.21 -3.61
C THR A 79 -12.55 -9.84 -2.70
N VAL A 80 -11.81 -10.84 -3.23
CA VAL A 80 -10.80 -11.60 -2.50
C VAL A 80 -9.46 -11.58 -3.24
N PRO A 81 -8.31 -11.59 -2.53
CA PRO A 81 -6.97 -11.51 -3.10
C PRO A 81 -6.44 -12.88 -3.58
N ILE A 82 -7.26 -13.60 -4.32
CA ILE A 82 -6.94 -14.90 -4.92
C ILE A 82 -7.63 -15.00 -6.28
N ASP A 83 -7.05 -15.76 -7.19
CA ASP A 83 -7.69 -16.09 -8.46
C ASP A 83 -8.78 -17.19 -8.31
N GLU A 84 -9.39 -17.60 -9.41
CA GLU A 84 -10.43 -18.61 -9.41
C GLU A 84 -9.92 -20.01 -8.98
N SER A 85 -8.61 -20.27 -9.15
CA SER A 85 -7.96 -21.52 -8.71
C SER A 85 -7.63 -21.51 -7.21
N GLY A 86 -7.68 -20.35 -6.56
CA GLY A 86 -7.28 -20.13 -5.16
C GLY A 86 -5.81 -19.73 -5.00
N CYS A 87 -5.11 -19.42 -6.11
CA CYS A 87 -3.75 -18.92 -6.05
C CYS A 87 -3.75 -17.43 -5.63
N SER A 88 -2.86 -17.06 -4.72
CA SER A 88 -2.66 -15.68 -4.25
C SER A 88 -1.51 -14.95 -4.94
N LYS A 89 -0.74 -15.64 -5.80
CA LYS A 89 0.38 -15.03 -6.53
C LYS A 89 -0.08 -14.61 -7.92
N PRO A 90 0.11 -13.34 -8.32
CA PRO A 90 -0.19 -12.90 -9.67
C PRO A 90 0.79 -13.51 -10.67
N GLU A 91 0.37 -13.59 -11.93
CA GLU A 91 1.26 -13.99 -13.01
C GLU A 91 2.47 -13.06 -13.09
N GLY A 92 3.67 -13.61 -13.26
CA GLY A 92 4.91 -12.85 -13.30
C GLY A 92 5.37 -12.31 -11.94
N PHE A 93 4.86 -12.83 -10.83
CA PHE A 93 5.29 -12.43 -9.50
C PHE A 93 6.80 -12.61 -9.30
N THR A 94 7.51 -11.51 -9.03
CA THR A 94 8.96 -11.48 -8.81
C THR A 94 9.36 -11.21 -7.36
N GLY A 95 8.39 -10.94 -6.49
CA GLY A 95 8.61 -10.61 -5.09
C GLY A 95 7.98 -9.27 -4.70
N GLY A 96 8.14 -8.95 -3.45
CA GLY A 96 7.72 -7.66 -2.89
C GLY A 96 8.90 -6.70 -2.74
N TRP A 97 8.63 -5.51 -2.22
CA TRP A 97 9.65 -4.47 -2.09
C TRP A 97 9.29 -3.41 -1.04
N VAL A 98 10.23 -2.50 -0.79
CA VAL A 98 10.04 -1.31 0.06
C VAL A 98 10.29 -0.06 -0.77
N ASP A 99 9.33 0.85 -0.77
CA ASP A 99 9.43 2.15 -1.39
C ASP A 99 9.47 3.27 -0.32
N ARG A 100 10.27 4.30 -0.57
CA ARG A 100 10.19 5.59 0.09
C ARG A 100 9.41 6.54 -0.80
N ILE A 101 8.38 7.18 -0.26
CA ILE A 101 7.50 8.09 -1.00
C ILE A 101 7.53 9.45 -0.34
N ASP A 102 7.86 10.49 -1.09
CA ASP A 102 7.75 11.86 -0.63
C ASP A 102 6.29 12.19 -0.31
N ALA A 103 6.01 12.54 0.95
CA ALA A 103 4.65 12.75 1.43
C ALA A 103 3.97 14.01 0.86
N THR A 104 4.72 14.89 0.19
CA THR A 104 4.21 16.10 -0.44
C THR A 104 3.99 15.92 -1.93
N THR A 105 4.99 15.38 -2.63
CA THR A 105 5.02 15.30 -4.10
C THR A 105 4.56 13.95 -4.64
N GLY A 106 4.54 12.91 -3.81
CA GLY A 106 4.29 11.54 -4.23
C GLY A 106 5.46 10.89 -4.98
N ALA A 107 6.63 11.52 -5.02
CA ALA A 107 7.80 10.96 -5.69
C ALA A 107 8.24 9.66 -5.02
N ILE A 108 8.42 8.61 -5.83
CA ILE A 108 8.71 7.25 -5.37
C ILE A 108 10.18 6.93 -5.59
N THR A 109 10.83 6.38 -4.56
CA THR A 109 12.18 5.82 -4.63
C THR A 109 12.16 4.40 -4.10
N ARG A 110 12.52 3.41 -4.94
CA ARG A 110 12.70 2.03 -4.52
C ARG A 110 13.92 1.91 -3.62
N LEU A 111 13.76 1.36 -2.42
CA LEU A 111 14.85 1.17 -1.46
C LEU A 111 15.39 -0.26 -1.49
N PHE A 112 14.49 -1.23 -1.34
CA PHE A 112 14.86 -2.64 -1.22
C PHE A 112 13.83 -3.50 -1.94
N ASP A 113 14.28 -4.55 -2.60
CA ASP A 113 13.45 -5.58 -3.24
C ASP A 113 13.80 -7.00 -2.75
N GLY A 114 14.74 -7.10 -1.80
CA GLY A 114 15.16 -8.35 -1.21
C GLY A 114 16.25 -8.16 -0.16
N PHE A 115 16.74 -9.25 0.35
CA PHE A 115 17.84 -9.33 1.30
C PHE A 115 18.74 -10.53 0.96
N ASP A 116 20.07 -10.32 0.97
CA ASP A 116 21.10 -11.35 0.69
C ASP A 116 20.83 -12.13 -0.61
N GLY A 117 20.47 -11.41 -1.67
CA GLY A 117 20.18 -11.99 -2.99
C GLY A 117 18.87 -12.75 -3.09
N GLN A 118 18.03 -12.72 -2.05
CA GLN A 118 16.70 -13.33 -2.03
C GLN A 118 15.60 -12.25 -2.12
N PRO A 119 14.63 -12.38 -3.01
CA PRO A 119 13.51 -11.43 -3.08
C PRO A 119 12.62 -11.53 -1.84
N PHE A 120 12.00 -10.43 -1.46
CA PHE A 120 10.93 -10.46 -0.46
C PHE A 120 9.73 -11.24 -0.99
N LEU A 121 9.19 -12.15 -0.19
CA LEU A 121 8.08 -13.02 -0.60
C LEU A 121 6.69 -12.45 -0.33
N GLY A 122 6.59 -11.20 0.13
CA GLY A 122 5.33 -10.52 0.40
C GLY A 122 5.37 -9.80 1.74
N PRO A 123 6.17 -8.74 1.87
CA PRO A 123 6.17 -7.92 3.07
C PRO A 123 4.78 -7.34 3.29
N ASN A 124 4.30 -7.36 4.53
CA ASN A 124 2.93 -7.00 4.87
C ASN A 124 2.85 -5.66 5.58
N ASP A 125 3.69 -5.43 6.58
CA ASP A 125 3.64 -4.21 7.38
C ASP A 125 5.04 -3.68 7.71
N ILE A 126 5.11 -2.42 8.16
CA ILE A 126 6.34 -1.71 8.48
C ILE A 126 6.12 -0.78 9.66
N VAL A 127 7.11 -0.68 10.51
CA VAL A 127 7.14 0.24 11.65
C VAL A 127 8.54 0.78 11.85
N PHE A 128 8.64 2.01 12.34
CA PHE A 128 9.91 2.59 12.80
C PHE A 128 10.06 2.39 14.30
N ASP A 129 11.25 1.94 14.71
CA ASP A 129 11.69 1.96 16.10
C ASP A 129 12.02 3.42 16.51
N LYS A 130 11.89 3.71 17.81
CA LYS A 130 12.18 5.04 18.39
C LYS A 130 13.65 5.18 18.72
#